data_c8a8a33dfbedd0aeb6e5a93b4eab9f4f
#
_entry.id   c8a8a33dfbedd0aeb6e5a93b4eab9f4f
#
_cell.length_a   1.000
_cell.length_b   1.000
_cell.length_c   1.000
_cell.angle_alpha   90.00
_cell.angle_beta   90.00
_cell.angle_gamma   90.00
#
_symmetry.space_group_name_H-M   'P 1'
#
loop_
_entity.id
_entity.type
_entity.pdbx_description
1 polymer ?
#
loop_
_entity_poly.entity_id
_entity_poly.type
_entity_poly.pdbx_seq_one_letter_code
_entity_poly.pdbx_strand_id
1 'polypeptide(L)'
;MLSSAYNAETVAAFLQGARRVLVLTGAGMSAESGVPTFRGQDDSLWSRFDPEQLATEDAWRADPALVWGWYRWRMAIVALAQPHAGHLALARLAEVRHTTLVTQNVDDLHQRAGSEVAAHVHGRLSALRCSDCGQPWRGLLPPVDVHTPSQRLAPPVCAACGGTVRPGVVWFGEALPAAEWTRAQTAADAADLVLVIGSSGLVYPAASLPLQAKERGACVVEINPEPSALSARADLHWRDSAAVALPLLLQQCMVA
;
A
#
# COMPACT_ATOMS: atom_id res chain seq x y z
N MET A 1 -24.53 4.13 -14.01
CA MET A 1 -23.65 3.65 -12.90
C MET A 1 -24.57 3.25 -11.75
N LEU A 2 -24.35 2.08 -11.16
CA LEU A 2 -25.06 1.67 -9.95
C LEU A 2 -24.65 2.60 -8.80
N SER A 3 -25.56 2.91 -7.88
CA SER A 3 -25.26 3.78 -6.75
C SER A 3 -24.25 3.12 -5.79
N SER A 4 -23.46 3.92 -5.05
CA SER A 4 -22.55 3.39 -4.03
C SER A 4 -23.25 2.52 -2.97
N ALA A 5 -24.50 2.83 -2.64
CA ALA A 5 -25.31 2.00 -1.75
C ALA A 5 -25.57 0.60 -2.32
N TYR A 6 -25.90 0.49 -3.62
CA TYR A 6 -26.10 -0.81 -4.29
C TYR A 6 -24.82 -1.62 -4.32
N ASN A 7 -23.66 -0.98 -4.58
CA ASN A 7 -22.36 -1.67 -4.56
C ASN A 7 -22.05 -2.16 -3.14
N ALA A 8 -22.34 -1.35 -2.10
CA ALA A 8 -22.13 -1.74 -0.70
C ALA A 8 -22.95 -2.98 -0.32
N GLU A 9 -24.23 -3.02 -0.70
CA GLU A 9 -25.12 -4.18 -0.48
C GLU A 9 -24.60 -5.42 -1.21
N THR A 10 -24.21 -5.28 -2.48
CA THR A 10 -23.68 -6.39 -3.29
C THR A 10 -22.42 -6.96 -2.70
N VAL A 11 -21.46 -6.09 -2.32
CA VAL A 11 -20.16 -6.53 -1.74
C VAL A 11 -20.37 -7.11 -0.34
N ALA A 12 -21.33 -6.58 0.45
CA ALA A 12 -21.69 -7.16 1.75
C ALA A 12 -22.24 -8.59 1.57
N ALA A 13 -23.06 -8.85 0.53
CA ALA A 13 -23.55 -10.19 0.23
C ALA A 13 -22.38 -11.15 -0.15
N PHE A 14 -21.39 -10.69 -0.92
CA PHE A 14 -20.17 -11.48 -1.19
C PHE A 14 -19.39 -11.78 0.11
N LEU A 15 -19.26 -10.79 1.01
CA LEU A 15 -18.60 -10.95 2.31
C LEU A 15 -19.32 -11.95 3.22
N GLN A 16 -20.66 -12.00 3.18
CA GLN A 16 -21.42 -12.98 3.96
C GLN A 16 -21.19 -14.42 3.48
N GLY A 17 -21.04 -14.60 2.15
CA GLY A 17 -20.76 -15.90 1.55
C GLY A 17 -19.29 -16.36 1.68
N ALA A 18 -18.35 -15.43 1.91
CA ALA A 18 -16.95 -15.73 1.96
C ALA A 18 -16.49 -16.16 3.36
N ARG A 19 -15.66 -17.19 3.43
CA ARG A 19 -15.02 -17.66 4.67
C ARG A 19 -13.68 -16.97 4.92
N ARG A 20 -12.95 -16.65 3.85
CA ARG A 20 -11.61 -16.05 3.88
C ARG A 20 -11.55 -14.91 2.86
N VAL A 21 -11.32 -13.73 3.36
CA VAL A 21 -11.26 -12.51 2.55
C VAL A 21 -9.83 -12.02 2.50
N LEU A 22 -9.28 -11.91 1.30
CA LEU A 22 -8.04 -11.18 1.07
C LEU A 22 -8.37 -9.71 0.80
N VAL A 23 -7.78 -8.82 1.58
CA VAL A 23 -7.78 -7.38 1.30
C VAL A 23 -6.41 -7.00 0.77
N LEU A 24 -6.32 -6.56 -0.49
CA LEU A 24 -5.09 -6.09 -1.12
C LEU A 24 -5.19 -4.58 -1.34
N THR A 25 -4.32 -3.81 -0.69
CA THR A 25 -4.34 -2.34 -0.82
C THR A 25 -3.14 -1.81 -1.58
N GLY A 26 -3.37 -0.75 -2.38
CA GLY A 26 -2.34 0.03 -3.07
C GLY A 26 -2.39 1.51 -2.67
N ALA A 27 -1.59 2.35 -3.32
CA ALA A 27 -1.36 3.75 -2.95
C ALA A 27 -2.64 4.60 -2.89
N GLY A 28 -3.66 4.29 -3.71
CA GLY A 28 -4.97 4.93 -3.67
C GLY A 28 -5.68 4.78 -2.33
N MET A 29 -5.38 3.74 -1.54
CA MET A 29 -5.89 3.60 -0.18
C MET A 29 -5.45 4.74 0.75
N SER A 30 -4.27 5.33 0.53
CA SER A 30 -3.71 6.39 1.38
C SER A 30 -3.83 7.79 0.76
N ALA A 31 -4.36 7.90 -0.47
CA ALA A 31 -4.45 9.17 -1.19
C ALA A 31 -5.27 10.23 -0.43
N GLU A 32 -6.43 9.86 0.11
CA GLU A 32 -7.31 10.76 0.85
C GLU A 32 -6.77 11.12 2.26
N SER A 33 -5.72 10.44 2.71
CA SER A 33 -4.93 10.84 3.89
C SER A 33 -3.85 11.88 3.56
N GLY A 34 -3.75 12.30 2.30
CA GLY A 34 -2.73 13.26 1.83
C GLY A 34 -1.37 12.62 1.54
N VAL A 35 -1.29 11.28 1.46
CA VAL A 35 -0.08 10.59 1.04
C VAL A 35 -0.06 10.54 -0.50
N PRO A 36 0.94 11.17 -1.15
CA PRO A 36 0.99 11.22 -2.60
C PRO A 36 1.08 9.83 -3.24
N THR A 37 0.28 9.59 -4.27
CA THR A 37 0.31 8.36 -5.05
C THR A 37 1.36 8.43 -6.16
N PHE A 38 1.90 7.28 -6.61
CA PHE A 38 2.90 7.23 -7.68
C PHE A 38 2.38 7.70 -9.05
N ARG A 39 1.06 7.84 -9.24
CA ARG A 39 0.40 8.10 -10.53
C ARG A 39 -0.71 9.15 -10.46
N GLY A 40 -0.68 10.04 -9.47
CA GLY A 40 -1.62 11.17 -9.39
C GLY A 40 -1.35 12.20 -10.47
N GLN A 41 -2.42 12.73 -11.10
CA GLN A 41 -2.34 13.75 -12.15
C GLN A 41 -2.10 15.17 -11.60
N ASP A 42 -1.78 15.34 -10.33
CA ASP A 42 -1.57 16.68 -9.78
C ASP A 42 -0.25 17.27 -10.25
N ASP A 43 -0.31 18.49 -10.77
CA ASP A 43 0.81 19.38 -11.17
C ASP A 43 1.76 19.75 -10.01
N SER A 44 1.60 19.12 -8.86
CA SER A 44 2.42 19.29 -7.67
C SER A 44 3.66 18.41 -7.72
N LEU A 45 4.82 18.97 -7.41
CA LEU A 45 6.08 18.38 -6.95
C LEU A 45 6.55 17.03 -7.58
N TRP A 46 5.63 16.11 -7.94
CA TRP A 46 5.91 14.85 -8.60
C TRP A 46 6.27 15.00 -10.08
N SER A 47 5.82 16.06 -10.74
CA SER A 47 6.20 16.37 -12.13
C SER A 47 7.70 16.66 -12.29
N ARG A 48 8.42 16.93 -11.19
CA ARG A 48 9.86 17.19 -11.17
C ARG A 48 10.72 15.96 -10.90
N PHE A 49 10.12 14.90 -10.36
CA PHE A 49 10.84 13.66 -10.01
C PHE A 49 9.98 12.47 -10.40
N ASP A 50 10.40 11.71 -11.39
CA ASP A 50 9.79 10.43 -11.72
C ASP A 50 10.09 9.44 -10.56
N PRO A 51 9.07 9.03 -9.78
CA PRO A 51 9.28 8.13 -8.66
C PRO A 51 9.85 6.78 -9.10
N GLU A 52 9.56 6.35 -10.34
CA GLU A 52 10.08 5.10 -10.90
C GLU A 52 11.58 5.21 -11.18
N GLN A 53 12.07 6.43 -11.47
CA GLN A 53 13.50 6.67 -11.63
C GLN A 53 14.23 6.79 -10.29
N LEU A 54 13.62 7.39 -9.25
CA LEU A 54 14.25 7.56 -7.95
C LEU A 54 14.21 6.30 -7.07
N ALA A 55 13.18 5.48 -7.22
CA ALA A 55 13.03 4.25 -6.45
C ALA A 55 13.77 3.07 -7.10
N THR A 56 15.05 3.23 -7.39
CA THR A 56 15.92 2.20 -7.98
C THR A 56 17.27 2.15 -7.28
N GLU A 57 17.95 0.99 -7.38
CA GLU A 57 19.31 0.84 -6.86
C GLU A 57 20.30 1.72 -7.62
N ASP A 58 20.10 1.89 -8.92
CA ASP A 58 20.96 2.72 -9.76
C ASP A 58 20.88 4.21 -9.37
N ALA A 59 19.68 4.72 -9.09
CA ALA A 59 19.52 6.07 -8.56
C ALA A 59 20.21 6.25 -7.22
N TRP A 60 20.09 5.26 -6.33
CA TRP A 60 20.79 5.27 -5.03
C TRP A 60 22.30 5.29 -5.18
N ARG A 61 22.87 4.49 -6.07
CA ARG A 61 24.32 4.47 -6.34
C ARG A 61 24.83 5.76 -6.96
N ALA A 62 24.02 6.35 -7.86
CA ALA A 62 24.38 7.59 -8.55
C ALA A 62 24.33 8.80 -7.61
N ASP A 63 23.31 8.89 -6.75
CA ASP A 63 23.10 10.03 -5.88
C ASP A 63 22.33 9.64 -4.60
N PRO A 64 23.00 9.02 -3.63
CA PRO A 64 22.37 8.59 -2.39
C PRO A 64 21.81 9.76 -1.56
N ALA A 65 22.40 10.95 -1.68
CA ALA A 65 21.92 12.12 -0.95
C ALA A 65 20.58 12.66 -1.48
N LEU A 66 20.37 12.62 -2.80
CA LEU A 66 19.11 12.99 -3.42
C LEU A 66 18.01 11.98 -3.06
N VAL A 67 18.29 10.69 -3.27
CA VAL A 67 17.31 9.62 -2.99
C VAL A 67 16.95 9.57 -1.51
N TRP A 68 17.95 9.67 -0.63
CA TRP A 68 17.70 9.71 0.81
C TRP A 68 16.87 10.93 1.21
N GLY A 69 17.19 12.12 0.71
CA GLY A 69 16.45 13.35 0.97
C GLY A 69 14.97 13.23 0.54
N TRP A 70 14.72 12.65 -0.64
CA TRP A 70 13.37 12.38 -1.13
C TRP A 70 12.60 11.39 -0.21
N TYR A 71 13.23 10.31 0.24
CA TYR A 71 12.60 9.38 1.18
C TYR A 71 12.37 10.00 2.55
N ARG A 72 13.27 10.86 3.02
CA ARG A 72 13.10 11.59 4.27
C ARG A 72 11.89 12.53 4.23
N TRP A 73 11.71 13.21 3.10
CA TRP A 73 10.52 14.01 2.85
C TRP A 73 9.26 13.13 2.86
N ARG A 74 9.25 12.00 2.17
CA ARG A 74 8.11 11.06 2.19
C ARG A 74 7.78 10.56 3.59
N MET A 75 8.79 10.21 4.38
CA MET A 75 8.60 9.82 5.78
C MET A 75 7.92 10.92 6.59
N ALA A 76 8.30 12.18 6.39
CA ALA A 76 7.70 13.32 7.08
C ALA A 76 6.23 13.54 6.66
N ILE A 77 5.90 13.42 5.37
CA ILE A 77 4.51 13.47 4.89
C ILE A 77 3.67 12.36 5.52
N VAL A 78 4.15 11.12 5.52
CA VAL A 78 3.44 9.98 6.13
C VAL A 78 3.25 10.20 7.63
N ALA A 79 4.24 10.76 8.33
CA ALA A 79 4.13 11.04 9.77
C ALA A 79 3.04 12.08 10.10
N LEU A 80 2.79 13.05 9.20
CA LEU A 80 1.72 14.05 9.35
C LEU A 80 0.33 13.51 8.94
N ALA A 81 0.30 12.59 7.99
CA ALA A 81 -0.96 12.00 7.51
C ALA A 81 -1.69 11.28 8.64
N GLN A 82 -3.02 11.25 8.56
CA GLN A 82 -3.88 10.51 9.50
C GLN A 82 -4.67 9.43 8.76
N PRO A 83 -4.89 8.26 9.38
CA PRO A 83 -5.82 7.29 8.83
C PRO A 83 -7.20 7.93 8.61
N HIS A 84 -7.76 7.75 7.42
CA HIS A 84 -9.12 8.22 7.11
C HIS A 84 -10.16 7.13 7.42
N ALA A 85 -11.45 7.47 7.24
CA ALA A 85 -12.58 6.60 7.56
C ALA A 85 -12.51 5.20 6.93
N GLY A 86 -11.92 5.07 5.73
CA GLY A 86 -11.71 3.77 5.07
C GLY A 86 -10.70 2.88 5.80
N HIS A 87 -9.60 3.43 6.30
CA HIS A 87 -8.65 2.66 7.12
C HIS A 87 -9.31 2.14 8.40
N LEU A 88 -10.07 3.01 9.10
CA LEU A 88 -10.80 2.63 10.31
C LEU A 88 -11.87 1.59 10.02
N ALA A 89 -12.56 1.70 8.88
CA ALA A 89 -13.56 0.73 8.45
C ALA A 89 -12.94 -0.65 8.18
N LEU A 90 -11.76 -0.74 7.58
CA LEU A 90 -11.07 -2.02 7.39
C LEU A 90 -10.66 -2.66 8.71
N ALA A 91 -10.17 -1.87 9.67
CA ALA A 91 -9.83 -2.37 10.99
C ALA A 91 -11.07 -2.98 11.68
N ARG A 92 -12.20 -2.28 11.62
CA ARG A 92 -13.49 -2.77 12.19
C ARG A 92 -14.05 -3.98 11.42
N LEU A 93 -13.89 -4.01 10.09
CA LEU A 93 -14.32 -5.15 9.29
C LEU A 93 -13.60 -6.44 9.70
N ALA A 94 -12.32 -6.35 10.05
CA ALA A 94 -11.52 -7.49 10.53
C ALA A 94 -12.01 -8.05 11.87
N GLU A 95 -12.72 -7.29 12.68
CA GLU A 95 -13.33 -7.77 13.93
C GLU A 95 -14.56 -8.68 13.69
N VAL A 96 -15.25 -8.49 12.56
CA VAL A 96 -16.52 -9.18 12.25
C VAL A 96 -16.42 -10.16 11.10
N ARG A 97 -15.31 -10.15 10.35
CA ARG A 97 -15.04 -11.04 9.21
C ARG A 97 -13.58 -11.51 9.23
N HIS A 98 -13.36 -12.75 8.84
CA HIS A 98 -11.99 -13.28 8.70
C HIS A 98 -11.29 -12.65 7.48
N THR A 99 -10.59 -11.56 7.70
CA THR A 99 -9.86 -10.84 6.67
C THR A 99 -8.35 -10.98 6.84
N THR A 100 -7.63 -11.12 5.73
CA THR A 100 -6.17 -11.07 5.68
C THR A 100 -5.77 -9.83 4.89
N LEU A 101 -5.13 -8.86 5.54
CA LEU A 101 -4.71 -7.62 4.92
C LEU A 101 -3.27 -7.74 4.39
N VAL A 102 -3.13 -7.60 3.08
CA VAL A 102 -1.86 -7.49 2.36
C VAL A 102 -1.78 -6.09 1.75
N THR A 103 -0.66 -5.42 1.94
CA THR A 103 -0.50 -4.06 1.40
C THR A 103 0.74 -3.91 0.53
N GLN A 104 0.58 -3.17 -0.56
CA GLN A 104 1.67 -2.64 -1.39
C GLN A 104 2.20 -1.32 -0.82
N ASN A 105 1.46 -0.70 0.12
CA ASN A 105 1.82 0.57 0.69
C ASN A 105 3.01 0.43 1.65
N VAL A 106 3.82 1.47 1.64
CA VAL A 106 5.03 1.55 2.48
C VAL A 106 4.84 2.45 3.71
N ASP A 107 3.65 3.08 3.83
CA ASP A 107 3.22 3.82 5.01
C ASP A 107 2.72 2.89 6.14
N ASP A 108 2.36 3.47 7.28
CA ASP A 108 1.87 2.77 8.47
C ASP A 108 0.40 3.09 8.82
N LEU A 109 -0.37 3.65 7.87
CA LEU A 109 -1.72 4.13 8.14
C LEU A 109 -2.68 3.00 8.54
N HIS A 110 -2.51 1.80 7.98
CA HIS A 110 -3.28 0.62 8.39
C HIS A 110 -3.06 0.27 9.85
N GLN A 111 -1.79 0.19 10.29
CA GLN A 111 -1.45 -0.13 11.68
C GLN A 111 -1.93 0.99 12.63
N ARG A 112 -1.80 2.26 12.23
CA ARG A 112 -2.28 3.41 13.02
C ARG A 112 -3.81 3.44 13.12
N ALA A 113 -4.53 2.83 12.16
CA ALA A 113 -5.97 2.62 12.22
C ALA A 113 -6.38 1.41 13.07
N GLY A 114 -5.43 0.59 13.54
CA GLY A 114 -5.67 -0.61 14.33
C GLY A 114 -5.73 -1.91 13.52
N SER A 115 -5.44 -1.89 12.21
CA SER A 115 -5.39 -3.11 11.40
C SER A 115 -4.11 -3.90 11.63
N GLU A 116 -4.22 -5.23 11.73
CA GLU A 116 -3.09 -6.13 11.56
C GLU A 116 -2.78 -6.31 10.08
N VAL A 117 -1.54 -6.04 9.67
CA VAL A 117 -1.08 -6.24 8.29
C VAL A 117 -0.29 -7.53 8.19
N ALA A 118 -0.83 -8.52 7.50
CA ALA A 118 -0.23 -9.83 7.33
C ALA A 118 1.03 -9.81 6.45
N ALA A 119 1.06 -8.92 5.43
CA ALA A 119 2.23 -8.76 4.57
C ALA A 119 2.38 -7.34 4.02
N HIS A 120 3.59 -6.80 4.12
CA HIS A 120 4.05 -5.58 3.45
C HIS A 120 4.89 -5.95 2.24
N VAL A 121 4.27 -6.21 1.09
CA VAL A 121 4.96 -6.78 -0.07
C VAL A 121 6.01 -5.86 -0.69
N HIS A 122 5.90 -4.54 -0.50
CA HIS A 122 6.90 -3.56 -0.94
C HIS A 122 7.73 -2.97 0.24
N GLY A 123 7.76 -3.65 1.39
CA GLY A 123 8.48 -3.19 2.56
C GLY A 123 7.82 -2.01 3.27
N ARG A 124 8.60 -1.27 4.06
CA ARG A 124 8.11 -0.14 4.89
C ARG A 124 9.11 1.00 4.92
N LEU A 125 8.62 2.24 4.86
CA LEU A 125 9.44 3.45 5.00
C LEU A 125 10.19 3.50 6.34
N SER A 126 9.55 3.04 7.41
CA SER A 126 10.09 3.05 8.78
C SER A 126 11.11 1.95 9.07
N ALA A 127 11.21 0.91 8.22
CA ALA A 127 12.12 -0.21 8.42
C ALA A 127 13.50 0.09 7.82
N LEU A 128 14.23 1.04 8.40
CA LEU A 128 15.55 1.45 7.92
C LEU A 128 16.57 0.31 8.05
N ARG A 129 17.44 0.18 7.03
CA ARG A 129 18.49 -0.84 7.00
C ARG A 129 19.74 -0.33 6.29
N CYS A 130 20.87 -0.93 6.57
CA CYS A 130 22.09 -0.70 5.81
C CYS A 130 21.94 -1.24 4.37
N SER A 131 22.39 -0.47 3.37
CA SER A 131 22.41 -0.89 1.97
C SER A 131 23.38 -2.04 1.71
N ASP A 132 24.48 -2.10 2.45
CA ASP A 132 25.59 -3.03 2.18
C ASP A 132 25.45 -4.33 2.97
N CYS A 133 25.24 -4.26 4.29
CA CYS A 133 25.17 -5.45 5.14
C CYS A 133 23.75 -5.86 5.56
N GLY A 134 22.72 -5.10 5.17
CA GLY A 134 21.32 -5.41 5.49
C GLY A 134 20.91 -5.22 6.96
N GLN A 135 21.84 -4.88 7.86
CA GLN A 135 21.56 -4.70 9.28
C GLN A 135 20.48 -3.64 9.52
N PRO A 136 19.44 -3.92 10.34
CA PRO A 136 18.46 -2.92 10.72
C PRO A 136 19.11 -1.73 11.41
N TRP A 137 18.67 -0.52 11.04
CA TRP A 137 19.12 0.72 11.66
C TRP A 137 18.01 1.32 12.52
N ARG A 138 18.34 1.74 13.74
CA ARG A 138 17.38 2.24 14.74
C ARG A 138 17.76 3.61 15.32
N GLY A 139 18.61 4.36 14.63
CA GLY A 139 19.00 5.68 15.07
C GLY A 139 17.87 6.72 14.94
N LEU A 140 18.04 7.84 15.62
CA LEU A 140 17.12 8.96 15.49
C LEU A 140 17.41 9.75 14.22
N LEU A 141 16.35 10.11 13.52
CA LEU A 141 16.43 10.95 12.34
C LEU A 141 16.02 12.38 12.71
N PRO A 142 16.82 13.40 12.34
CA PRO A 142 16.43 14.79 12.56
C PRO A 142 15.18 15.14 11.74
N PRO A 143 14.35 16.11 12.16
CA PRO A 143 13.22 16.57 11.38
C PRO A 143 13.68 17.11 10.01
N VAL A 144 12.79 17.06 9.01
CA VAL A 144 13.02 17.62 7.68
C VAL A 144 11.88 18.57 7.33
N ASP A 145 12.17 19.54 6.46
CA ASP A 145 11.16 20.44 5.93
C ASP A 145 10.27 19.72 4.92
N VAL A 146 8.98 19.65 5.22
CA VAL A 146 7.97 19.02 4.34
C VAL A 146 7.65 19.82 3.09
N HIS A 147 8.04 21.10 3.05
CA HIS A 147 7.81 21.98 1.90
C HIS A 147 8.95 21.91 0.86
N THR A 148 10.04 21.21 1.18
CA THR A 148 11.21 21.09 0.31
C THR A 148 11.51 19.63 -0.04
N PRO A 149 10.79 19.02 -1.00
CA PRO A 149 10.91 17.60 -1.34
C PRO A 149 12.26 17.21 -1.97
N SER A 150 13.00 18.19 -2.50
CA SER A 150 14.27 17.98 -3.20
C SER A 150 15.51 18.23 -2.34
N GLN A 151 15.38 18.22 -0.99
CA GLN A 151 16.54 18.35 -0.12
C GLN A 151 17.54 17.21 -0.36
N ARG A 152 18.81 17.58 -0.54
CA ARG A 152 19.90 16.60 -0.57
C ARG A 152 20.41 16.40 0.86
N LEU A 153 20.16 15.21 1.39
CA LEU A 153 20.52 14.85 2.77
C LEU A 153 21.49 13.66 2.73
N ALA A 154 22.57 13.74 3.49
CA ALA A 154 23.47 12.60 3.63
C ALA A 154 22.74 11.44 4.36
N PRO A 155 22.75 10.21 3.80
CA PRO A 155 22.25 9.05 4.52
C PRO A 155 23.06 8.81 5.79
N PRO A 156 22.45 8.28 6.88
CA PRO A 156 23.19 7.84 8.04
C PRO A 156 24.20 6.74 7.69
N VAL A 157 25.24 6.63 8.49
CA VAL A 157 26.27 5.59 8.34
C VAL A 157 25.93 4.41 9.25
N CYS A 158 26.09 3.21 8.73
CA CYS A 158 25.93 1.97 9.48
C CYS A 158 27.08 1.77 10.45
N ALA A 159 26.79 1.62 11.73
CA ALA A 159 27.83 1.41 12.74
C ALA A 159 28.54 0.05 12.62
N ALA A 160 27.94 -0.93 11.92
CA ALA A 160 28.51 -2.27 11.78
C ALA A 160 29.54 -2.38 10.65
N CYS A 161 29.31 -1.68 9.51
CA CYS A 161 30.17 -1.85 8.33
C CYS A 161 30.62 -0.55 7.67
N GLY A 162 30.15 0.61 8.14
CA GLY A 162 30.45 1.90 7.52
C GLY A 162 29.61 2.21 6.25
N GLY A 163 28.78 1.31 5.80
CA GLY A 163 27.90 1.51 4.65
C GLY A 163 26.77 2.49 4.92
N THR A 164 26.05 2.92 3.88
CA THR A 164 24.97 3.88 3.99
C THR A 164 23.64 3.23 4.40
N VAL A 165 22.82 3.98 5.14
CA VAL A 165 21.49 3.55 5.57
C VAL A 165 20.44 3.98 4.55
N ARG A 166 19.58 3.05 4.15
CA ARG A 166 18.47 3.25 3.22
C ARG A 166 17.12 2.92 3.85
N PRO A 167 15.98 3.41 3.28
CA PRO A 167 14.66 2.93 3.70
C PRO A 167 14.47 1.46 3.35
N GLY A 168 13.71 0.74 4.16
CA GLY A 168 13.41 -0.68 3.97
C GLY A 168 12.27 -0.94 2.98
N VAL A 169 12.17 -0.10 1.95
CA VAL A 169 11.25 -0.29 0.83
C VAL A 169 11.87 -1.15 -0.25
N VAL A 170 11.06 -1.83 -1.04
CA VAL A 170 11.49 -2.53 -2.25
C VAL A 170 11.56 -1.52 -3.39
N TRP A 171 12.70 -1.44 -4.05
CA TRP A 171 12.89 -0.63 -5.24
C TRP A 171 12.55 -1.41 -6.51
N PHE A 172 12.29 -0.67 -7.59
CA PHE A 172 12.12 -1.30 -8.90
C PHE A 172 13.36 -2.11 -9.29
N GLY A 173 13.14 -3.34 -9.75
CA GLY A 173 14.21 -4.31 -10.01
C GLY A 173 14.64 -5.15 -8.82
N GLU A 174 14.27 -4.81 -7.59
CA GLU A 174 14.55 -5.64 -6.41
C GLU A 174 13.54 -6.78 -6.23
N ALA A 175 13.99 -7.88 -5.66
CA ALA A 175 13.11 -8.97 -5.25
C ALA A 175 12.24 -8.55 -4.05
N LEU A 176 10.98 -8.99 -4.06
CA LEU A 176 10.10 -8.82 -2.90
C LEU A 176 10.64 -9.60 -1.69
N PRO A 177 10.39 -9.12 -0.44
CA PRO A 177 10.78 -9.86 0.76
C PRO A 177 10.11 -11.25 0.77
N ALA A 178 10.90 -12.32 0.70
CA ALA A 178 10.40 -13.68 0.47
C ALA A 178 9.32 -14.09 1.47
N ALA A 179 9.49 -13.80 2.76
CA ALA A 179 8.51 -14.14 3.79
C ALA A 179 7.18 -13.36 3.62
N GLU A 180 7.25 -12.06 3.26
CA GLU A 180 6.06 -11.23 2.98
C GLU A 180 5.33 -11.75 1.75
N TRP A 181 6.08 -12.06 0.68
CA TRP A 181 5.54 -12.57 -0.56
C TRP A 181 4.87 -13.93 -0.37
N THR A 182 5.51 -14.87 0.34
CA THR A 182 4.91 -16.18 0.65
C THR A 182 3.60 -16.03 1.43
N ARG A 183 3.53 -15.14 2.43
CA ARG A 183 2.28 -14.88 3.16
C ARG A 183 1.19 -14.33 2.24
N ALA A 184 1.53 -13.38 1.36
CA ALA A 184 0.60 -12.80 0.41
C ALA A 184 0.06 -13.84 -0.59
N GLN A 185 0.92 -14.70 -1.13
CA GLN A 185 0.52 -15.80 -2.02
C GLN A 185 -0.38 -16.82 -1.29
N THR A 186 0.00 -17.22 -0.07
CA THR A 186 -0.82 -18.14 0.74
C THR A 186 -2.21 -17.55 1.00
N ALA A 187 -2.30 -16.25 1.28
CA ALA A 187 -3.58 -15.57 1.47
C ALA A 187 -4.40 -15.54 0.17
N ALA A 188 -3.77 -15.28 -0.97
CA ALA A 188 -4.43 -15.28 -2.28
C ALA A 188 -4.93 -16.68 -2.68
N ASP A 189 -4.11 -17.71 -2.44
CA ASP A 189 -4.47 -19.11 -2.73
C ASP A 189 -5.64 -19.61 -1.89
N ALA A 190 -5.82 -19.05 -0.71
CA ALA A 190 -6.84 -19.47 0.23
C ALA A 190 -8.12 -18.63 0.18
N ALA A 191 -8.13 -17.50 -0.51
CA ALA A 191 -9.24 -16.55 -0.52
C ALA A 191 -10.46 -17.07 -1.28
N ASP A 192 -11.65 -16.78 -0.73
CA ASP A 192 -12.95 -16.95 -1.41
C ASP A 192 -13.40 -15.61 -2.04
N LEU A 193 -12.92 -14.50 -1.46
CA LEU A 193 -13.17 -13.12 -1.90
C LEU A 193 -11.90 -12.30 -1.82
N VAL A 194 -11.63 -11.49 -2.84
CA VAL A 194 -10.54 -10.51 -2.85
C VAL A 194 -11.11 -9.12 -3.00
N LEU A 195 -10.80 -8.24 -2.04
CA LEU A 195 -11.07 -6.80 -2.14
C LEU A 195 -9.77 -6.10 -2.54
N VAL A 196 -9.70 -5.56 -3.75
CA VAL A 196 -8.56 -4.79 -4.26
C VAL A 196 -8.88 -3.32 -4.14
N ILE A 197 -8.13 -2.58 -3.32
CA ILE A 197 -8.49 -1.21 -2.94
C ILE A 197 -7.36 -0.26 -3.31
N GLY A 198 -7.64 0.71 -4.18
CA GLY A 198 -6.71 1.76 -4.56
C GLY A 198 -5.42 1.28 -5.22
N SER A 199 -5.46 0.14 -5.93
CA SER A 199 -4.31 -0.38 -6.68
C SER A 199 -4.46 -0.07 -8.18
N SER A 200 -3.35 0.30 -8.84
CA SER A 200 -3.32 0.48 -10.29
C SER A 200 -3.37 -0.85 -11.08
N GLY A 201 -3.09 -1.98 -10.42
CA GLY A 201 -2.97 -3.28 -11.07
C GLY A 201 -1.77 -3.43 -12.03
N LEU A 202 -0.78 -2.54 -11.95
CA LEU A 202 0.35 -2.49 -12.90
C LEU A 202 1.69 -2.90 -12.30
N VAL A 203 1.82 -2.95 -10.98
CA VAL A 203 3.10 -3.25 -10.31
C VAL A 203 3.19 -4.75 -10.02
N TYR A 204 3.99 -5.44 -10.83
CA TYR A 204 4.24 -6.87 -10.67
C TYR A 204 5.43 -7.13 -9.73
N PRO A 205 5.42 -8.28 -9.00
CA PRO A 205 4.43 -9.37 -9.08
C PRO A 205 3.15 -9.16 -8.25
N ALA A 206 3.04 -8.13 -7.40
CA ALA A 206 1.90 -7.94 -6.51
C ALA A 206 0.54 -7.86 -7.25
N ALA A 207 0.51 -7.26 -8.45
CA ALA A 207 -0.67 -7.18 -9.31
C ALA A 207 -1.21 -8.54 -9.78
N SER A 208 -0.44 -9.63 -9.66
CA SER A 208 -0.92 -10.98 -10.02
C SER A 208 -1.77 -11.64 -8.93
N LEU A 209 -1.67 -11.21 -7.66
CA LEU A 209 -2.37 -11.87 -6.54
C LEU A 209 -3.89 -11.97 -6.71
N PRO A 210 -4.63 -10.91 -7.14
CA PRO A 210 -6.07 -11.01 -7.37
C PRO A 210 -6.43 -12.01 -8.47
N LEU A 211 -5.62 -12.07 -9.50
CA LEU A 211 -5.86 -12.97 -10.64
C LEU A 211 -5.55 -14.42 -10.27
N GLN A 212 -4.49 -14.65 -9.50
CA GLN A 212 -4.16 -15.95 -8.91
C GLN A 212 -5.30 -16.48 -8.03
N ALA A 213 -5.88 -15.63 -7.18
CA ALA A 213 -7.04 -15.99 -6.39
C ALA A 213 -8.27 -16.29 -7.25
N LYS A 214 -8.51 -15.48 -8.29
CA LYS A 214 -9.63 -15.68 -9.23
C LYS A 214 -9.53 -17.00 -9.98
N GLU A 215 -8.34 -17.40 -10.43
CA GLU A 215 -8.09 -18.69 -11.08
C GLU A 215 -8.42 -19.88 -10.16
N ARG A 216 -8.43 -19.66 -8.83
CA ARG A 216 -8.83 -20.64 -7.81
C ARG A 216 -10.30 -20.53 -7.40
N GLY A 217 -11.07 -19.66 -8.06
CA GLY A 217 -12.51 -19.50 -7.87
C GLY A 217 -12.91 -18.37 -6.90
N ALA A 218 -11.98 -17.54 -6.45
CA ALA A 218 -12.32 -16.37 -5.65
C ALA A 218 -13.07 -15.32 -6.48
N CYS A 219 -14.06 -14.66 -5.86
CA CYS A 219 -14.65 -13.44 -6.40
C CYS A 219 -13.69 -12.28 -6.21
N VAL A 220 -13.52 -11.41 -7.20
CA VAL A 220 -12.63 -10.25 -7.15
C VAL A 220 -13.44 -8.97 -7.27
N VAL A 221 -13.40 -8.14 -6.23
CA VAL A 221 -14.00 -6.81 -6.18
C VAL A 221 -12.91 -5.77 -6.19
N GLU A 222 -12.97 -4.84 -7.13
CA GLU A 222 -12.12 -3.67 -7.16
C GLU A 222 -12.84 -2.45 -6.59
N ILE A 223 -12.21 -1.73 -5.66
CA ILE A 223 -12.67 -0.44 -5.14
C ILE A 223 -11.65 0.61 -5.56
N ASN A 224 -12.01 1.44 -6.53
CA ASN A 224 -11.12 2.44 -7.10
C ASN A 224 -11.96 3.49 -7.82
N PRO A 225 -11.73 4.81 -7.63
CA PRO A 225 -12.51 5.84 -8.30
C PRO A 225 -12.41 5.77 -9.82
N GLU A 226 -11.23 5.42 -10.34
CA GLU A 226 -10.99 5.31 -11.77
C GLU A 226 -10.68 3.85 -12.17
N PRO A 227 -10.96 3.46 -13.42
CA PRO A 227 -10.59 2.15 -13.91
C PRO A 227 -9.08 1.91 -13.83
N SER A 228 -8.70 0.71 -13.42
CA SER A 228 -7.33 0.23 -13.37
C SER A 228 -7.06 -0.87 -14.41
N ALA A 229 -5.85 -1.38 -14.47
CA ALA A 229 -5.53 -2.55 -15.31
C ALA A 229 -6.27 -3.83 -14.87
N LEU A 230 -6.82 -3.85 -13.65
CA LEU A 230 -7.59 -4.98 -13.12
C LEU A 230 -9.08 -4.90 -13.48
N SER A 231 -9.64 -3.71 -13.71
CA SER A 231 -11.10 -3.47 -13.76
C SER A 231 -11.84 -4.38 -14.76
N ALA A 232 -11.25 -4.64 -15.94
CA ALA A 232 -11.84 -5.52 -16.94
C ALA A 232 -11.86 -7.01 -16.53
N ARG A 233 -11.12 -7.39 -15.49
CA ARG A 233 -10.97 -8.76 -14.99
C ARG A 233 -11.61 -8.97 -13.61
N ALA A 234 -11.98 -7.89 -12.91
CA ALA A 234 -12.74 -7.93 -11.67
C ALA A 234 -14.18 -8.38 -11.93
N ASP A 235 -14.81 -9.04 -10.95
CA ASP A 235 -16.22 -9.42 -11.01
C ASP A 235 -17.14 -8.23 -10.72
N LEU A 236 -16.62 -7.26 -9.92
CA LEU A 236 -17.25 -5.98 -9.68
C LEU A 236 -16.20 -4.88 -9.57
N HIS A 237 -16.44 -3.77 -10.26
CA HIS A 237 -15.69 -2.53 -10.07
C HIS A 237 -16.58 -1.50 -9.37
N TRP A 238 -16.31 -1.25 -8.10
CA TRP A 238 -16.97 -0.20 -7.31
C TRP A 238 -16.20 1.11 -7.48
N ARG A 239 -16.78 2.00 -8.27
CA ARG A 239 -16.16 3.28 -8.65
C ARG A 239 -16.38 4.34 -7.55
N ASP A 240 -15.59 4.20 -6.49
CA ASP A 240 -15.58 5.14 -5.37
C ASP A 240 -14.20 5.17 -4.72
N SER A 241 -13.95 6.21 -3.91
CA SER A 241 -12.75 6.27 -3.09
C SER A 241 -12.84 5.31 -1.90
N ALA A 242 -11.70 4.93 -1.36
CA ALA A 242 -11.64 4.05 -0.19
C ALA A 242 -12.30 4.66 1.05
N ALA A 243 -12.16 5.99 1.24
CA ALA A 243 -12.74 6.69 2.37
C ALA A 243 -14.28 6.76 2.31
N VAL A 244 -14.89 6.62 1.14
CA VAL A 244 -16.35 6.58 0.95
C VAL A 244 -16.85 5.14 0.94
N ALA A 245 -16.27 4.26 0.12
CA ALA A 245 -16.78 2.92 -0.09
C ALA A 245 -16.71 2.03 1.16
N LEU A 246 -15.59 2.04 1.88
CA LEU A 246 -15.37 1.13 2.99
C LEU A 246 -16.26 1.39 4.22
N PRO A 247 -16.54 2.65 4.63
CA PRO A 247 -17.52 2.90 5.67
C PRO A 247 -18.94 2.44 5.29
N LEU A 248 -19.36 2.63 4.02
CA LEU A 248 -20.65 2.14 3.54
C LEU A 248 -20.72 0.60 3.57
N LEU A 249 -19.64 -0.07 3.16
CA LEU A 249 -19.55 -1.53 3.24
C LEU A 249 -19.65 -2.02 4.69
N LEU A 250 -18.89 -1.40 5.60
CA LEU A 250 -18.94 -1.76 7.02
C LEU A 250 -20.36 -1.60 7.59
N GLN A 251 -21.04 -0.50 7.26
CA GLN A 251 -22.41 -0.26 7.70
C GLN A 251 -23.34 -1.40 7.27
N GLN A 252 -23.26 -1.87 6.03
CA GLN A 252 -24.06 -3.01 5.55
C GLN A 252 -23.72 -4.31 6.28
N CYS A 253 -22.44 -4.52 6.61
CA CYS A 253 -22.02 -5.72 7.35
C CYS A 253 -22.46 -5.73 8.82
N MET A 254 -22.75 -4.56 9.42
CA MET A 254 -23.19 -4.44 10.82
C MET A 254 -24.72 -4.54 10.99
N VAL A 255 -25.48 -4.34 9.93
CA VAL A 255 -26.96 -4.39 9.93
C VAL A 255 -27.48 -5.79 9.61
N ALA A 256 -26.67 -6.62 8.97
CA ALA A 256 -26.99 -8.01 8.60
C ALA A 256 -26.53 -9.00 9.68
#